data_b8eb99cb1886b4ee5b795e95a9267476
#
_entry.id   b8eb99cb1886b4ee5b795e95a9267476
#
_cell.length_a   1.000
_cell.length_b   1.000
_cell.length_c   1.000
_cell.angle_alpha   90.00
_cell.angle_beta   90.00
_cell.angle_gamma   90.00
#
_symmetry.space_group_name_H-M   'P 1'
#
loop_
_entity.id
_entity.type
_entity.pdbx_description
1 polymer ?
#
loop_
_entity_poly.entity_id
_entity_poly.type
_entity_poly.pdbx_seq_one_letter_code
_entity_poly.pdbx_strand_id
1 'polypeptide(L)'
;LVLISDYQRRGWEDGPRDPLPEGTRLITTDVGNDGLGSMIVSDVTLTYSFAEGRQRVSPIVRVVRQGEQAPTEARLALQLDGQETVARDVALASEGALAVAFDPITLPAQGLQGSVLLEPVGSEPMEPFRFVVSPGEILSVLLVQDATPGGRAIAPYLRNALSVLGGQPIRVETTTSGAISSA
;
A
#
# COMPACT_ATOMS: atom_id res chain seq x y z
N LEU A 1 -32.08 9.62 -22.79
CA LEU A 1 -30.95 9.41 -21.89
C LEU A 1 -30.52 7.95 -22.01
N VAL A 2 -29.21 7.72 -22.17
CA VAL A 2 -28.63 6.37 -22.13
C VAL A 2 -27.79 6.29 -20.88
N LEU A 3 -28.08 5.31 -20.03
CA LEU A 3 -27.32 4.99 -18.84
C LEU A 3 -26.57 3.67 -19.08
N ILE A 4 -25.26 3.74 -19.06
CA ILE A 4 -24.36 2.57 -19.11
C ILE A 4 -23.76 2.43 -17.72
N SER A 5 -24.04 1.34 -17.03
CA SER A 5 -23.62 1.12 -15.65
C SER A 5 -23.50 -0.37 -15.34
N ASP A 6 -22.62 -0.72 -14.43
CA ASP A 6 -22.53 -2.04 -13.81
C ASP A 6 -23.48 -2.20 -12.61
N TYR A 7 -24.33 -1.20 -12.34
CA TYR A 7 -25.29 -1.14 -11.24
C TYR A 7 -24.72 -1.46 -9.86
N GLN A 8 -23.45 -1.18 -9.62
CA GLN A 8 -22.85 -1.38 -8.30
C GLN A 8 -23.54 -0.50 -7.25
N ARG A 9 -23.98 -1.12 -6.17
CA ARG A 9 -24.79 -0.50 -5.10
C ARG A 9 -24.14 0.73 -4.48
N ARG A 10 -22.83 0.73 -4.30
CA ARG A 10 -22.06 1.83 -3.69
C ARG A 10 -22.14 3.17 -4.41
N GLY A 11 -22.38 3.18 -5.70
CA GLY A 11 -22.50 4.43 -6.48
C GLY A 11 -23.85 5.12 -6.39
N TRP A 12 -24.87 4.45 -5.81
CA TRP A 12 -26.27 4.92 -5.87
C TRP A 12 -26.87 5.26 -4.51
N GLU A 13 -26.23 4.89 -3.40
CA GLU A 13 -26.81 5.05 -2.05
C GLU A 13 -26.84 6.51 -1.58
N ASP A 14 -25.92 7.37 -2.04
CA ASP A 14 -25.75 8.76 -1.58
C ASP A 14 -25.99 9.84 -2.64
N GLY A 15 -26.52 9.48 -3.81
CA GLY A 15 -26.78 10.42 -4.91
C GLY A 15 -28.03 11.26 -4.70
N PRO A 16 -28.09 12.46 -5.32
CA PRO A 16 -29.31 13.26 -5.34
C PRO A 16 -30.45 12.48 -6.01
N ARG A 17 -31.61 12.46 -5.35
CA ARG A 17 -32.80 11.74 -5.82
C ARG A 17 -33.72 12.64 -6.64
N ASP A 18 -33.14 13.48 -7.48
CA ASP A 18 -33.93 14.33 -8.34
C ASP A 18 -34.61 13.50 -9.43
N PRO A 19 -35.90 13.66 -9.65
CA PRO A 19 -36.62 12.94 -10.69
C PRO A 19 -36.12 13.37 -12.07
N LEU A 20 -36.08 12.43 -12.99
CA LEU A 20 -35.77 12.75 -14.38
C LEU A 20 -36.86 13.69 -14.95
N PRO A 21 -36.50 14.64 -15.84
CA PRO A 21 -37.44 15.51 -16.47
C PRO A 21 -38.57 14.73 -17.14
N GLU A 22 -39.80 15.29 -17.10
CA GLU A 22 -40.99 14.68 -17.69
C GLU A 22 -40.77 14.44 -19.19
N GLY A 23 -41.14 13.26 -19.71
CA GLY A 23 -40.91 12.86 -21.08
C GLY A 23 -39.51 12.28 -21.36
N THR A 24 -38.64 12.16 -20.38
CA THR A 24 -37.33 11.53 -20.58
C THR A 24 -37.48 10.02 -20.83
N ARG A 25 -37.03 9.55 -21.98
CA ARG A 25 -36.87 8.12 -22.23
C ARG A 25 -35.50 7.65 -21.70
N LEU A 26 -35.50 6.76 -20.70
CA LEU A 26 -34.30 6.14 -20.17
C LEU A 26 -34.05 4.80 -20.89
N ILE A 27 -32.88 4.65 -21.48
CA ILE A 27 -32.36 3.37 -21.98
C ILE A 27 -31.23 2.98 -21.06
N THR A 28 -31.30 1.80 -20.46
CA THR A 28 -30.26 1.27 -19.57
C THR A 28 -29.49 0.16 -20.28
N THR A 29 -28.17 0.20 -20.18
CA THR A 29 -27.29 -0.88 -20.63
C THR A 29 -26.48 -1.32 -19.42
N ASP A 30 -26.69 -2.57 -19.01
CA ASP A 30 -25.89 -3.20 -17.98
C ASP A 30 -24.58 -3.69 -18.61
N VAL A 31 -23.45 -3.21 -18.06
CA VAL A 31 -22.09 -3.66 -18.41
C VAL A 31 -21.45 -4.39 -17.24
N GLY A 32 -22.23 -4.70 -16.21
CA GLY A 32 -21.83 -5.56 -15.12
C GLY A 32 -21.54 -6.97 -15.63
N ASN A 33 -20.60 -7.60 -15.02
CA ASN A 33 -20.18 -8.96 -15.36
C ASN A 33 -21.12 -9.93 -14.65
N ASP A 34 -22.24 -10.28 -15.28
CA ASP A 34 -23.27 -11.18 -14.73
C ASP A 34 -22.65 -12.55 -14.36
N GLY A 35 -22.29 -12.69 -13.09
CA GLY A 35 -21.94 -13.98 -12.50
C GLY A 35 -20.53 -14.52 -12.80
N LEU A 36 -19.73 -13.85 -13.62
CA LEU A 36 -18.32 -14.20 -13.76
C LEU A 36 -17.58 -13.63 -12.55
N GLY A 37 -17.21 -14.50 -11.63
CA GLY A 37 -16.41 -14.10 -10.49
C GLY A 37 -15.06 -13.53 -10.90
N SER A 38 -14.48 -12.69 -10.07
CA SER A 38 -13.19 -12.05 -10.31
C SER A 38 -12.23 -12.22 -9.15
N MET A 39 -10.94 -12.26 -9.47
CA MET A 39 -9.86 -12.13 -8.50
C MET A 39 -9.05 -10.89 -8.88
N ILE A 40 -8.98 -9.90 -8.00
CA ILE A 40 -8.39 -8.59 -8.29
C ILE A 40 -7.42 -8.15 -7.19
N VAL A 41 -6.45 -7.30 -7.54
CA VAL A 41 -5.70 -6.51 -6.56
C VAL A 41 -6.56 -5.33 -6.15
N SER A 42 -6.98 -5.28 -4.89
CA SER A 42 -7.84 -4.21 -4.37
C SER A 42 -7.07 -3.06 -3.75
N ASP A 43 -5.87 -3.33 -3.23
CA ASP A 43 -5.05 -2.33 -2.55
C ASP A 43 -3.58 -2.76 -2.46
N VAL A 44 -2.69 -1.77 -2.37
CA VAL A 44 -1.27 -1.95 -2.04
C VAL A 44 -0.91 -0.99 -0.93
N THR A 45 -0.73 -1.53 0.27
CA THR A 45 -0.27 -0.77 1.43
C THR A 45 1.25 -0.81 1.51
N LEU A 46 1.89 0.34 1.72
CA LEU A 46 3.34 0.49 1.82
C LEU A 46 3.74 0.77 3.27
N THR A 47 4.51 -0.14 3.86
CA THR A 47 5.06 0.07 5.21
C THR A 47 6.53 0.45 5.10
N TYR A 48 6.88 1.60 5.67
CA TYR A 48 8.25 2.13 5.64
C TYR A 48 9.02 1.70 6.88
N SER A 49 10.29 1.41 6.68
CA SER A 49 11.25 1.11 7.75
C SER A 49 12.61 1.74 7.43
N PHE A 50 13.49 1.80 8.43
CA PHE A 50 14.84 2.31 8.25
C PHE A 50 15.84 1.29 8.80
N ALA A 51 16.73 0.81 7.96
CA ALA A 51 17.75 -0.14 8.35
C ALA A 51 19.08 0.19 7.66
N GLU A 52 20.17 0.08 8.39
CA GLU A 52 21.53 0.32 7.90
C GLU A 52 21.72 1.71 7.23
N GLY A 53 21.05 2.72 7.74
CA GLY A 53 21.11 4.06 7.18
C GLY A 53 20.33 4.26 5.87
N ARG A 54 19.53 3.28 5.47
CA ARG A 54 18.71 3.32 4.25
C ARG A 54 17.23 3.12 4.54
N GLN A 55 16.42 3.85 3.83
CA GLN A 55 14.98 3.65 3.87
C GLN A 55 14.61 2.38 3.11
N ARG A 56 13.71 1.59 3.69
CA ARG A 56 13.13 0.40 3.07
C ARG A 56 11.62 0.52 3.05
N VAL A 57 11.01 -0.10 2.08
CA VAL A 57 9.55 -0.21 1.95
C VAL A 57 9.16 -1.66 1.82
N SER A 58 8.14 -2.07 2.55
CA SER A 58 7.55 -3.42 2.47
C SER A 58 6.15 -3.28 1.87
N PRO A 59 5.92 -3.71 0.62
CA PRO A 59 4.59 -3.74 0.03
C PRO A 59 3.76 -4.87 0.64
N ILE A 60 2.51 -4.57 0.97
CA ILE A 60 1.48 -5.53 1.35
C ILE A 60 0.35 -5.40 0.34
N VAL A 61 0.17 -6.43 -0.46
CA VAL A 61 -0.84 -6.46 -1.53
C VAL A 61 -2.08 -7.16 -1.03
N ARG A 62 -3.23 -6.52 -1.19
CA ARG A 62 -4.52 -7.10 -0.87
C ARG A 62 -5.17 -7.65 -2.14
N VAL A 63 -5.32 -8.97 -2.21
CA VAL A 63 -6.04 -9.67 -3.28
C VAL A 63 -7.43 -10.00 -2.77
N VAL A 64 -8.45 -9.76 -3.59
CA VAL A 64 -9.85 -10.04 -3.29
C VAL A 64 -10.42 -10.97 -4.35
N ARG A 65 -11.09 -12.03 -3.90
CA ARG A 65 -11.86 -12.93 -4.73
C ARG A 65 -13.36 -12.71 -4.50
N GLN A 66 -14.10 -12.51 -5.57
CA GLN A 66 -15.56 -12.29 -5.55
C GLN A 66 -16.23 -13.17 -6.59
N GLY A 67 -17.37 -13.76 -6.23
CA GLY A 67 -18.16 -14.63 -7.09
C GLY A 67 -17.66 -16.08 -7.10
N GLU A 68 -18.61 -16.99 -7.15
CA GLU A 68 -18.35 -18.43 -7.06
C GLU A 68 -17.48 -18.97 -8.21
N GLN A 69 -17.63 -18.39 -9.41
CA GLN A 69 -16.89 -18.79 -10.61
C GLN A 69 -15.52 -18.11 -10.74
N ALA A 70 -15.13 -17.24 -9.78
CA ALA A 70 -13.81 -16.61 -9.79
C ALA A 70 -12.71 -17.65 -9.70
N PRO A 71 -11.57 -17.42 -10.38
CA PRO A 71 -10.38 -18.24 -10.20
C PRO A 71 -10.01 -18.40 -8.73
N THR A 72 -9.56 -19.57 -8.35
CA THR A 72 -9.14 -19.87 -6.97
C THR A 72 -7.65 -19.72 -6.76
N GLU A 73 -6.89 -19.66 -7.84
CA GLU A 73 -5.43 -19.56 -7.84
C GLU A 73 -4.96 -18.48 -8.83
N ALA A 74 -3.92 -17.79 -8.46
CA ALA A 74 -3.28 -16.79 -9.31
C ALA A 74 -1.80 -16.68 -9.00
N ARG A 75 -1.02 -16.20 -9.98
CA ARG A 75 0.35 -15.72 -9.78
C ARG A 75 0.30 -14.22 -9.54
N LEU A 76 0.90 -13.77 -8.45
CA LEU A 76 1.02 -12.37 -8.06
C LEU A 76 2.47 -11.91 -8.24
N ALA A 77 2.74 -11.08 -9.25
CA ALA A 77 4.07 -10.60 -9.58
C ALA A 77 4.23 -9.12 -9.19
N LEU A 78 5.24 -8.81 -8.38
CA LEU A 78 5.67 -7.45 -8.06
C LEU A 78 6.74 -7.01 -9.06
N GLN A 79 6.50 -5.90 -9.72
CA GLN A 79 7.42 -5.26 -10.65
C GLN A 79 7.87 -3.91 -10.10
N LEU A 80 9.15 -3.61 -10.23
CA LEU A 80 9.75 -2.34 -9.84
C LEU A 80 10.49 -1.75 -11.04
N ASP A 81 10.20 -0.49 -11.36
CA ASP A 81 10.75 0.22 -12.52
C ASP A 81 10.64 -0.60 -13.83
N GLY A 82 9.50 -1.32 -13.98
CA GLY A 82 9.19 -2.13 -15.15
C GLY A 82 9.84 -3.52 -15.20
N GLN A 83 10.55 -3.92 -14.14
CA GLN A 83 11.17 -5.25 -14.06
C GLN A 83 10.50 -6.10 -12.98
N GLU A 84 10.19 -7.37 -13.30
CA GLU A 84 9.70 -8.31 -12.30
C GLU A 84 10.80 -8.58 -11.27
N THR A 85 10.49 -8.28 -10.01
CA THR A 85 11.41 -8.44 -8.89
C THR A 85 11.16 -9.74 -8.15
N VAL A 86 9.88 -10.07 -7.92
CA VAL A 86 9.45 -11.25 -7.19
C VAL A 86 8.03 -11.64 -7.57
N ALA A 87 7.75 -12.93 -7.63
CA ALA A 87 6.41 -13.45 -7.81
C ALA A 87 6.06 -14.44 -6.69
N ARG A 88 4.76 -14.55 -6.40
CA ARG A 88 4.20 -15.48 -5.41
C ARG A 88 2.92 -16.08 -5.95
N ASP A 89 2.73 -17.38 -5.74
CA ASP A 89 1.45 -18.00 -6.00
C ASP A 89 0.49 -17.75 -4.83
N VAL A 90 -0.74 -17.41 -5.14
CA VAL A 90 -1.79 -17.09 -4.18
C VAL A 90 -3.01 -17.97 -4.44
N ALA A 91 -3.64 -18.44 -3.39
CA ALA A 91 -4.84 -19.26 -3.47
C ALA A 91 -5.92 -18.71 -2.53
N LEU A 92 -7.13 -18.57 -3.05
CA LEU A 92 -8.34 -18.23 -2.30
C LEU A 92 -9.45 -19.20 -2.71
N ALA A 93 -9.67 -20.23 -1.91
CA ALA A 93 -10.67 -21.27 -2.20
C ALA A 93 -12.12 -20.77 -2.12
N SER A 94 -12.38 -19.69 -1.38
CA SER A 94 -13.70 -19.08 -1.21
C SER A 94 -13.62 -17.56 -1.47
N GLU A 95 -14.78 -16.94 -1.56
CA GLU A 95 -14.87 -15.48 -1.55
C GLU A 95 -14.18 -14.91 -0.31
N GLY A 96 -13.48 -13.80 -0.48
CA GLY A 96 -12.74 -13.18 0.61
C GLY A 96 -11.55 -12.37 0.15
N ALA A 97 -10.67 -12.06 1.09
CA ALA A 97 -9.46 -11.29 0.84
C ALA A 97 -8.24 -11.95 1.48
N LEU A 98 -7.11 -11.85 0.78
CA LEU A 98 -5.80 -12.30 1.23
C LEU A 98 -4.82 -11.12 1.20
N ALA A 99 -4.08 -10.91 2.27
CA ALA A 99 -2.97 -9.97 2.31
C ALA A 99 -1.65 -10.72 2.07
N VAL A 100 -0.92 -10.31 1.05
CA VAL A 100 0.37 -10.90 0.66
C VAL A 100 1.47 -9.89 0.94
N ALA A 101 2.32 -10.16 1.91
CA ALA A 101 3.47 -9.31 2.24
C ALA A 101 4.67 -9.66 1.36
N PHE A 102 5.33 -8.64 0.81
CA PHE A 102 6.61 -8.78 0.10
C PHE A 102 7.78 -8.37 0.99
N ASP A 103 8.95 -8.88 0.66
CA ASP A 103 10.16 -8.57 1.40
C ASP A 103 10.52 -7.08 1.29
N PRO A 104 11.18 -6.50 2.32
CA PRO A 104 11.57 -5.10 2.29
C PRO A 104 12.49 -4.76 1.13
N ILE A 105 12.16 -3.72 0.39
CA ILE A 105 12.92 -3.20 -0.77
C ILE A 105 13.67 -1.95 -0.31
N THR A 106 14.96 -1.86 -0.62
CA THR A 106 15.72 -0.63 -0.37
C THR A 106 15.26 0.46 -1.32
N LEU A 107 14.83 1.59 -0.76
CA LEU A 107 14.29 2.69 -1.53
C LEU A 107 15.42 3.60 -2.05
N PRO A 108 15.54 3.82 -3.36
CA PRO A 108 16.47 4.78 -3.93
C PRO A 108 16.03 6.23 -3.64
N ALA A 109 16.97 7.18 -3.66
CA ALA A 109 16.71 8.57 -3.32
C ALA A 109 15.65 9.26 -4.22
N GLN A 110 15.54 8.83 -5.49
CA GLN A 110 14.56 9.34 -6.45
C GLN A 110 13.17 8.70 -6.30
N GLY A 111 13.01 7.73 -5.38
CA GLY A 111 11.82 6.90 -5.33
C GLY A 111 11.84 5.79 -6.38
N LEU A 112 10.74 5.07 -6.53
CA LEU A 112 10.56 4.03 -7.54
C LEU A 112 9.09 3.95 -7.98
N GLN A 113 8.88 3.43 -9.18
CA GLN A 113 7.57 3.05 -9.67
C GLN A 113 7.36 1.56 -9.47
N GLY A 114 6.25 1.21 -8.86
CA GLY A 114 5.86 -0.18 -8.64
C GLY A 114 4.60 -0.54 -9.40
N SER A 115 4.49 -1.79 -9.78
CA SER A 115 3.23 -2.37 -10.22
C SER A 115 3.08 -3.79 -9.71
N VAL A 116 1.83 -4.19 -9.51
CA VAL A 116 1.47 -5.56 -9.16
C VAL A 116 0.62 -6.11 -10.28
N LEU A 117 1.08 -7.19 -10.88
CA LEU A 117 0.36 -7.95 -11.90
C LEU A 117 -0.26 -9.18 -11.23
N LEU A 118 -1.55 -9.36 -11.44
CA LEU A 118 -2.26 -10.57 -11.04
C LEU A 118 -2.61 -11.37 -12.29
N GLU A 119 -2.16 -12.61 -12.33
CA GLU A 119 -2.37 -13.57 -13.42
C GLU A 119 -3.19 -14.75 -12.89
N PRO A 120 -4.53 -14.68 -12.95
CA PRO A 120 -5.36 -15.78 -12.49
C PRO A 120 -5.21 -17.01 -13.39
N VAL A 121 -5.21 -18.19 -12.78
CA VAL A 121 -5.10 -19.44 -13.53
C VAL A 121 -6.36 -19.64 -14.40
N GLY A 122 -6.15 -19.85 -15.71
CA GLY A 122 -7.25 -20.07 -16.67
C GLY A 122 -7.97 -18.81 -17.13
N SER A 123 -7.45 -17.63 -16.82
CA SER A 123 -8.00 -16.34 -17.26
C SER A 123 -6.89 -15.46 -17.87
N GLU A 124 -7.30 -14.40 -18.56
CA GLU A 124 -6.35 -13.41 -19.03
C GLU A 124 -5.72 -12.63 -17.88
N PRO A 125 -4.46 -12.18 -17.99
CA PRO A 125 -3.83 -11.31 -17.01
C PRO A 125 -4.65 -10.03 -16.81
N MET A 126 -4.76 -9.60 -15.55
CA MET A 126 -5.44 -8.36 -15.19
C MET A 126 -4.57 -7.15 -15.51
N GLU A 127 -5.19 -5.98 -15.66
CA GLU A 127 -4.43 -4.73 -15.71
C GLU A 127 -3.57 -4.56 -14.45
N PRO A 128 -2.28 -4.17 -14.58
CA PRO A 128 -1.41 -4.01 -13.42
C PRO A 128 -1.90 -2.90 -12.48
N PHE A 129 -1.95 -3.19 -11.20
CA PHE A 129 -2.14 -2.17 -10.17
C PHE A 129 -0.83 -1.38 -10.01
N ARG A 130 -0.84 -0.10 -10.39
CA ARG A 130 0.35 0.77 -10.36
C ARG A 130 0.38 1.63 -9.11
N PHE A 131 1.57 1.81 -8.54
CA PHE A 131 1.80 2.68 -7.40
C PHE A 131 3.17 3.36 -7.51
N VAL A 132 3.33 4.46 -6.78
CA VAL A 132 4.60 5.19 -6.69
C VAL A 132 5.07 5.15 -5.25
N VAL A 133 6.34 4.86 -5.06
CA VAL A 133 7.00 4.89 -3.76
C VAL A 133 7.95 6.07 -3.73
N SER A 134 7.59 7.09 -2.96
CA SER A 134 8.45 8.24 -2.73
C SER A 134 9.23 8.06 -1.42
N PRO A 135 10.50 8.47 -1.36
CA PRO A 135 11.22 8.56 -0.11
C PRO A 135 10.44 9.45 0.85
N GLY A 136 10.16 8.95 2.05
CA GLY A 136 9.57 9.76 3.11
C GLY A 136 10.59 10.76 3.64
N GLU A 137 10.14 11.90 4.14
CA GLU A 137 10.99 12.80 4.87
C GLU A 137 11.59 12.10 6.10
N ILE A 138 12.91 12.14 6.22
CA ILE A 138 13.61 11.61 7.39
C ILE A 138 13.48 12.64 8.50
N LEU A 139 12.73 12.33 9.54
CA LEU A 139 12.70 13.18 10.73
C LEU A 139 14.01 13.07 11.49
N SER A 140 14.78 14.14 11.54
CA SER A 140 16.01 14.21 12.33
C SER A 140 15.69 14.68 13.75
N VAL A 141 15.98 13.83 14.74
CA VAL A 141 15.80 14.12 16.16
C VAL A 141 17.17 14.25 16.81
N LEU A 142 17.49 15.41 17.34
CA LEU A 142 18.69 15.64 18.13
C LEU A 142 18.36 15.38 19.61
N LEU A 143 18.98 14.37 20.18
CA LEU A 143 18.86 14.03 21.59
C LEU A 143 20.01 14.68 22.37
N VAL A 144 19.69 15.68 23.16
CA VAL A 144 20.66 16.37 24.01
C VAL A 144 20.65 15.73 25.40
N GLN A 145 21.80 15.24 25.85
CA GLN A 145 21.96 14.68 27.18
C GLN A 145 22.81 15.57 28.06
N ASP A 146 22.51 15.59 29.34
CA ASP A 146 23.37 16.22 30.32
C ASP A 146 24.65 15.36 30.57
N ALA A 147 25.79 16.01 30.62
CA ALA A 147 27.09 15.36 30.83
C ALA A 147 27.33 14.96 32.31
N THR A 148 26.26 14.72 33.09
CA THR A 148 26.39 14.44 34.53
C THR A 148 27.05 13.07 34.75
N PRO A 149 28.19 12.99 35.45
CA PRO A 149 28.82 11.71 35.79
C PRO A 149 27.88 10.88 36.65
N GLY A 150 27.55 9.67 36.21
CA GLY A 150 26.66 8.74 36.92
C GLY A 150 25.19 8.84 36.51
N GLY A 151 24.82 9.70 35.59
CA GLY A 151 23.47 9.76 35.03
C GLY A 151 23.14 8.49 34.24
N ARG A 152 21.94 7.94 34.47
CA ARG A 152 21.42 6.82 33.65
C ARG A 152 21.31 7.29 32.20
N ALA A 153 21.99 6.61 31.29
CA ALA A 153 21.88 6.89 29.88
C ALA A 153 20.43 6.64 29.39
N ILE A 154 19.64 7.70 29.24
CA ILE A 154 18.24 7.65 28.77
C ILE A 154 18.20 7.48 27.25
N ALA A 155 19.27 7.92 26.55
CA ALA A 155 19.36 7.89 25.08
C ALA A 155 19.06 6.52 24.44
N PRO A 156 19.56 5.38 24.95
CA PRO A 156 19.26 4.09 24.35
C PRO A 156 17.76 3.75 24.39
N TYR A 157 17.09 4.08 25.49
CA TYR A 157 15.64 3.82 25.64
C TYR A 157 14.80 4.69 24.70
N LEU A 158 15.12 5.98 24.60
CA LEU A 158 14.47 6.91 23.69
C LEU A 158 14.72 6.54 22.23
N ARG A 159 15.96 6.17 21.88
CA ARG A 159 16.28 5.70 20.54
C ARG A 159 15.45 4.46 20.17
N ASN A 160 15.36 3.49 21.07
CA ASN A 160 14.55 2.29 20.85
C ASN A 160 13.05 2.63 20.76
N ALA A 161 12.54 3.50 21.62
CA ALA A 161 11.15 3.93 21.55
C ALA A 161 10.82 4.64 20.22
N LEU A 162 11.70 5.54 19.76
CA LEU A 162 11.54 6.25 18.49
C LEU A 162 11.67 5.31 17.28
N SER A 163 12.49 4.25 17.36
CA SER A 163 12.63 3.27 16.28
C SER A 163 11.40 2.37 16.11
N VAL A 164 10.55 2.26 17.14
CA VAL A 164 9.31 1.45 17.13
C VAL A 164 8.10 2.28 16.65
N LEU A 165 8.20 3.62 16.61
CA LEU A 165 7.17 4.49 16.05
C LEU A 165 7.08 4.23 14.54
N GLY A 166 6.23 3.26 14.16
CA GLY A 166 6.00 2.90 12.76
C GLY A 166 5.40 4.06 11.97
N GLY A 167 5.94 4.32 10.79
CA GLY A 167 5.37 5.23 9.80
C GLY A 167 6.32 6.27 9.22
N GLN A 168 7.24 6.84 9.99
CA GLN A 168 8.26 7.76 9.46
C GLN A 168 9.67 7.30 9.84
N PRO A 169 10.64 7.36 8.91
CA PRO A 169 12.02 7.09 9.22
C PRO A 169 12.55 8.19 10.14
N ILE A 170 13.02 7.82 11.33
CA ILE A 170 13.58 8.75 12.33
C ILE A 170 15.09 8.53 12.41
N ARG A 171 15.86 9.59 12.19
CA ARG A 171 17.30 9.62 12.48
C ARG A 171 17.50 10.24 13.84
N VAL A 172 18.07 9.50 14.78
CA VAL A 172 18.37 10.02 16.11
C VAL A 172 19.87 10.27 16.22
N GLU A 173 20.24 11.51 16.40
CA GLU A 173 21.60 11.95 16.75
C GLU A 173 21.66 12.27 18.24
N THR A 174 22.76 11.94 18.88
CA THR A 174 22.91 12.16 20.33
C THR A 174 24.10 13.09 20.56
N THR A 175 23.88 14.14 21.33
CA THR A 175 24.93 15.07 21.74
C THR A 175 24.84 15.40 23.23
N THR A 176 25.89 15.99 23.80
CA THR A 176 25.90 16.50 25.18
C THR A 176 25.64 18.00 25.21
N SER A 177 25.03 18.49 26.30
CA SER A 177 24.72 19.92 26.46
C SER A 177 25.99 20.83 26.34
N GLY A 178 27.15 20.35 26.75
CA GLY A 178 28.40 21.05 26.61
C GLY A 178 28.90 21.22 25.16
N ALA A 179 28.49 20.36 24.23
CA ALA A 179 28.90 20.44 22.83
C ALA A 179 28.09 21.46 22.01
N ILE A 180 26.91 21.84 22.49
CA ILE A 180 26.02 22.81 21.80
C ILE A 180 26.45 24.24 22.07
N SER A 181 27.07 24.53 23.21
CA SER A 181 27.49 25.89 23.57
C SER A 181 28.81 26.31 22.92
N SER A 182 29.45 25.48 22.10
CA SER A 182 30.70 25.74 21.40
C SER A 182 30.57 25.88 19.89
N ALA A 183 29.35 25.99 19.34
CA ALA A 183 29.10 26.13 17.89
C ALA A 183 28.59 27.54 17.50
#